data_c97efaf44c8994d7ee6134131b7aa4ae
#
_entry.id   c97efaf44c8994d7ee6134131b7aa4ae
#
_cell.length_a   1.000
_cell.length_b   1.000
_cell.length_c   1.000
_cell.angle_alpha   90.00
_cell.angle_beta   90.00
_cell.angle_gamma   90.00
#
_symmetry.space_group_name_H-M   'P 1'
#
loop_
_entity.id
_entity.type
_entity.pdbx_description
1 polymer ?
#
loop_
_entity_poly.entity_id
_entity_poly.type
_entity_poly.pdbx_seq_one_letter_code
_entity_poly.pdbx_strand_id
1 'polypeptide(L)'
;MSKVESKSNDSGRWQIMSDRETENSQELWGGRFNEPTDAFVQRFTASEAFDRELAVYDIAGSRAHAEMLMSKGVLTADENAAIQQGLTDVLAEIEQGAFEWSVAREDVHMNIEARLTELTGDVGKKLHTGRSRNDQVATDLRLYLRAALDAINVELTRLQTGIVTLADEHASTIMPGFTHLQVAQPVTFGHHLLAWNEMLERDYGRLMDCRKRLNLSPLGAAALAGTTFPIDRDATAEMLGFDAPTRNSLDSVADRDFAIEFCAAAALLMNHLSRISEELVLWTSAQFGFITLPDRFCTGSSIMPQKKNPDVPELVRGKSGRATGNLM
;
A
#
# COMPACT_ATOMS: atom_id res chain seq x y z
N MET A 1 62.40 -12.85 4.60
CA MET A 1 63.00 -11.78 3.77
C MET A 1 62.63 -12.05 2.34
N SER A 2 61.65 -11.38 1.81
CA SER A 2 61.45 -11.15 0.38
C SER A 2 60.58 -9.92 0.23
N LYS A 3 61.10 -8.94 -0.42
CA LYS A 3 60.52 -7.64 -0.74
C LYS A 3 59.29 -7.84 -1.64
N VAL A 4 58.18 -7.15 -1.34
CA VAL A 4 57.12 -6.88 -2.30
C VAL A 4 57.22 -5.41 -2.66
N GLU A 5 57.59 -5.17 -3.91
CA GLU A 5 57.61 -3.84 -4.50
C GLU A 5 56.18 -3.39 -4.86
N SER A 6 55.86 -2.20 -4.39
CA SER A 6 54.69 -1.47 -4.83
C SER A 6 54.94 -0.84 -6.20
N LYS A 7 54.16 -1.18 -7.20
CA LYS A 7 54.02 -0.37 -8.40
C LYS A 7 52.65 0.28 -8.40
N SER A 8 52.66 1.58 -8.15
CA SER A 8 51.58 2.49 -8.53
C SER A 8 51.57 2.61 -10.04
N ASN A 9 50.39 2.42 -10.66
CA ASN A 9 50.13 3.02 -11.96
C ASN A 9 48.72 3.59 -11.98
N ASP A 10 48.74 4.85 -12.22
CA ASP A 10 47.69 5.83 -12.38
C ASP A 10 46.93 5.51 -13.66
N SER A 11 45.65 5.52 -13.57
CA SER A 11 44.62 5.94 -14.58
C SER A 11 43.30 5.25 -14.26
N GLY A 12 42.48 5.95 -13.48
CA GLY A 12 41.08 5.63 -13.28
C GLY A 12 40.32 5.75 -14.61
N ARG A 13 40.14 4.66 -15.29
CA ARG A 13 39.13 4.48 -16.33
C ARG A 13 38.13 3.44 -15.85
N TRP A 14 36.99 3.92 -15.41
CA TRP A 14 35.81 3.07 -15.32
C TRP A 14 35.47 2.61 -16.74
N GLN A 15 35.59 1.32 -17.01
CA GLN A 15 35.11 0.74 -18.24
C GLN A 15 33.58 0.80 -18.22
N ILE A 16 33.03 1.63 -19.10
CA ILE A 16 31.62 1.68 -19.47
C ILE A 16 31.26 0.35 -20.12
N MET A 17 30.40 -0.43 -19.47
CA MET A 17 29.80 -1.61 -20.07
C MET A 17 28.84 -1.13 -21.18
N SER A 18 28.92 -1.78 -22.32
CA SER A 18 28.45 -1.36 -23.63
C SER A 18 26.94 -1.19 -23.79
N ASP A 19 26.64 -0.12 -24.45
CA ASP A 19 25.51 0.37 -25.24
C ASP A 19 24.67 -0.70 -25.99
N ARG A 20 23.85 -1.49 -25.33
CA ARG A 20 22.84 -2.30 -26.02
C ARG A 20 21.44 -2.28 -25.42
N GLU A 21 21.20 -1.61 -24.28
CA GLU A 21 19.87 -1.51 -23.66
C GLU A 21 19.24 -0.11 -23.75
N THR A 22 19.88 0.86 -24.36
CA THR A 22 19.44 2.26 -24.37
C THR A 22 18.53 2.67 -25.54
N GLU A 23 18.25 1.78 -26.49
CA GLU A 23 17.52 2.20 -27.71
C GLU A 23 15.98 2.24 -27.55
N ASN A 24 15.39 1.67 -26.50
CA ASN A 24 13.93 1.56 -26.41
C ASN A 24 13.22 2.55 -25.46
N SER A 25 13.93 3.33 -24.67
CA SER A 25 13.31 4.29 -23.73
C SER A 25 13.08 5.70 -24.31
N GLN A 26 13.65 6.00 -25.47
CA GLN A 26 13.61 7.35 -26.07
C GLN A 26 12.27 7.74 -26.69
N GLU A 27 11.38 6.80 -27.04
CA GLU A 27 10.20 7.12 -27.85
C GLU A 27 9.02 7.72 -27.07
N LEU A 28 8.90 7.50 -25.77
CA LEU A 28 7.74 7.97 -24.99
C LEU A 28 7.86 9.41 -24.45
N TRP A 29 9.09 9.90 -24.19
CA TRP A 29 9.36 11.24 -23.63
C TRP A 29 10.16 12.17 -24.55
N GLY A 30 10.45 11.77 -25.77
CA GLY A 30 11.49 12.30 -26.65
C GLY A 30 11.29 13.71 -27.25
N GLY A 31 10.14 14.36 -27.05
CA GLY A 31 9.78 15.55 -27.85
C GLY A 31 10.66 16.79 -27.67
N ARG A 32 11.39 16.96 -26.56
CA ARG A 32 12.19 18.16 -26.27
C ARG A 32 13.64 17.88 -25.86
N PHE A 33 13.98 16.62 -25.67
CA PHE A 33 15.31 16.22 -25.21
C PHE A 33 16.21 15.82 -26.38
N ASN A 34 17.49 16.25 -26.35
CA ASN A 34 18.50 15.94 -27.37
C ASN A 34 19.45 14.81 -26.93
N GLU A 35 19.32 14.32 -25.72
CA GLU A 35 20.14 13.24 -25.16
C GLU A 35 19.30 12.38 -24.19
N PRO A 36 19.64 11.10 -24.01
CA PRO A 36 18.94 10.22 -23.08
C PRO A 36 19.17 10.64 -21.63
N THR A 37 18.22 10.29 -20.75
CA THR A 37 18.33 10.54 -19.31
C THR A 37 19.53 9.77 -18.74
N ASP A 38 20.35 10.44 -17.91
CA ASP A 38 21.50 9.83 -17.26
C ASP A 38 21.07 8.65 -16.35
N ALA A 39 21.85 7.58 -16.38
CA ALA A 39 21.53 6.35 -15.64
C ALA A 39 21.46 6.54 -14.10
N PHE A 40 22.18 7.53 -13.54
CA PHE A 40 22.04 7.87 -12.13
C PHE A 40 20.69 8.54 -11.87
N VAL A 41 20.26 9.46 -12.75
CA VAL A 41 18.96 10.14 -12.64
C VAL A 41 17.83 9.13 -12.76
N GLN A 42 17.90 8.20 -13.72
CA GLN A 42 16.90 7.12 -13.86
C GLN A 42 16.73 6.33 -12.55
N ARG A 43 17.84 5.87 -11.95
CA ARG A 43 17.80 5.14 -10.67
C ARG A 43 17.33 5.99 -9.50
N PHE A 44 17.60 7.28 -9.52
CA PHE A 44 17.22 8.20 -8.44
C PHE A 44 15.72 8.53 -8.48
N THR A 45 15.15 8.66 -9.67
CA THR A 45 13.73 8.99 -9.87
C THR A 45 12.82 7.78 -9.92
N ALA A 46 13.35 6.59 -10.23
CA ALA A 46 12.55 5.37 -10.36
C ALA A 46 11.85 4.98 -9.05
N SER A 47 10.57 4.62 -9.16
CA SER A 47 9.71 4.17 -8.08
C SER A 47 9.26 2.70 -8.23
N GLU A 48 9.56 2.05 -9.36
CA GLU A 48 9.05 0.73 -9.71
C GLU A 48 9.28 -0.33 -8.62
N ALA A 49 10.36 -0.21 -7.85
CA ALA A 49 10.72 -1.17 -6.80
C ALA A 49 9.71 -1.23 -5.63
N PHE A 50 8.92 -0.17 -5.43
CA PHE A 50 7.92 -0.11 -4.36
C PHE A 50 6.51 0.21 -4.88
N ASP A 51 6.34 0.92 -6.00
CA ASP A 51 5.03 1.25 -6.54
C ASP A 51 4.38 0.11 -7.34
N ARG A 52 5.12 -0.97 -7.65
CA ARG A 52 4.57 -2.20 -8.25
C ARG A 52 3.41 -2.81 -7.45
N GLU A 53 3.29 -2.49 -6.17
CA GLU A 53 2.14 -2.82 -5.33
C GLU A 53 0.82 -2.21 -5.86
N LEU A 54 0.91 -1.16 -6.67
CA LEU A 54 -0.23 -0.51 -7.31
C LEU A 54 -0.68 -1.19 -8.62
N ALA A 55 0.05 -2.17 -9.14
CA ALA A 55 -0.17 -2.75 -10.48
C ALA A 55 -1.61 -3.22 -10.72
N VAL A 56 -2.22 -3.91 -9.75
CA VAL A 56 -3.60 -4.40 -9.84
C VAL A 56 -4.60 -3.24 -9.97
N TYR A 57 -4.34 -2.15 -9.28
CA TYR A 57 -5.18 -0.95 -9.26
C TYR A 57 -5.01 -0.12 -10.53
N ASP A 58 -3.78 0.00 -11.03
CA ASP A 58 -3.49 0.62 -12.33
C ASP A 58 -4.20 -0.11 -13.47
N ILE A 59 -4.12 -1.44 -13.48
CA ILE A 59 -4.81 -2.25 -14.48
C ILE A 59 -6.33 -2.08 -14.36
N ALA A 60 -6.88 -2.04 -13.15
CA ALA A 60 -8.32 -1.80 -12.94
C ALA A 60 -8.75 -0.41 -13.45
N GLY A 61 -7.99 0.64 -13.10
CA GLY A 61 -8.19 2.00 -13.59
C GLY A 61 -8.09 2.11 -15.10
N SER A 62 -7.10 1.46 -15.70
CA SER A 62 -6.87 1.41 -17.14
C SER A 62 -8.01 0.69 -17.89
N ARG A 63 -8.55 -0.40 -17.34
CA ARG A 63 -9.70 -1.10 -17.92
C ARG A 63 -10.96 -0.23 -17.93
N ALA A 64 -11.27 0.41 -16.81
CA ALA A 64 -12.40 1.33 -16.71
C ALA A 64 -12.25 2.51 -17.67
N HIS A 65 -11.05 3.05 -17.81
CA HIS A 65 -10.76 4.13 -18.73
C HIS A 65 -10.95 3.71 -20.21
N ALA A 66 -10.43 2.54 -20.61
CA ALA A 66 -10.59 2.01 -21.97
C ALA A 66 -12.06 1.77 -22.32
N GLU A 67 -12.82 1.19 -21.40
CA GLU A 67 -14.28 0.96 -21.58
C GLU A 67 -15.05 2.29 -21.75
N MET A 68 -14.71 3.29 -20.95
CA MET A 68 -15.30 4.63 -21.05
C MET A 68 -14.93 5.27 -22.40
N LEU A 69 -13.66 5.21 -22.84
CA LEU A 69 -13.24 5.73 -24.13
C LEU A 69 -13.98 5.07 -25.31
N MET A 70 -14.22 3.76 -25.23
CA MET A 70 -15.04 3.05 -26.22
C MET A 70 -16.49 3.55 -26.19
N SER A 71 -17.10 3.69 -25.02
CA SER A 71 -18.48 4.17 -24.89
C SER A 71 -18.69 5.58 -25.45
N LYS A 72 -17.62 6.39 -25.48
CA LYS A 72 -17.62 7.75 -26.05
C LYS A 72 -17.15 7.80 -27.51
N GLY A 73 -16.89 6.65 -28.13
CA GLY A 73 -16.49 6.56 -29.53
C GLY A 73 -15.05 7.02 -29.82
N VAL A 74 -14.21 7.12 -28.78
CA VAL A 74 -12.78 7.42 -28.92
C VAL A 74 -12.01 6.17 -29.31
N LEU A 75 -12.38 5.02 -28.74
CA LEU A 75 -11.90 3.69 -29.13
C LEU A 75 -13.01 2.95 -29.86
N THR A 76 -12.64 2.10 -30.81
CA THR A 76 -13.56 1.09 -31.37
C THR A 76 -13.74 -0.07 -30.41
N ALA A 77 -14.77 -0.89 -30.62
CA ALA A 77 -14.99 -2.10 -29.82
C ALA A 77 -13.83 -3.09 -29.92
N ASP A 78 -13.23 -3.24 -31.11
CA ASP A 78 -12.09 -4.13 -31.34
C ASP A 78 -10.82 -3.62 -30.62
N GLU A 79 -10.58 -2.31 -30.63
CA GLU A 79 -9.46 -1.69 -29.91
C GLU A 79 -9.60 -1.85 -28.39
N ASN A 80 -10.81 -1.61 -27.87
CA ASN A 80 -11.08 -1.85 -26.44
C ASN A 80 -10.88 -3.33 -26.09
N ALA A 81 -11.41 -4.26 -26.89
CA ALA A 81 -11.22 -5.69 -26.65
C ALA A 81 -9.75 -6.09 -26.64
N ALA A 82 -8.95 -5.56 -27.56
CA ALA A 82 -7.50 -5.81 -27.59
C ALA A 82 -6.79 -5.27 -26.34
N ILE A 83 -7.14 -4.05 -25.89
CA ILE A 83 -6.59 -3.45 -24.65
C ILE A 83 -7.00 -4.29 -23.42
N GLN A 84 -8.28 -4.67 -23.31
CA GLN A 84 -8.77 -5.47 -22.19
C GLN A 84 -8.05 -6.83 -22.10
N GLN A 85 -7.85 -7.49 -23.26
CA GLN A 85 -7.11 -8.75 -23.30
C GLN A 85 -5.66 -8.55 -22.94
N GLY A 86 -4.98 -7.55 -23.52
CA GLY A 86 -3.59 -7.23 -23.22
C GLY A 86 -3.37 -6.93 -21.73
N LEU A 87 -4.27 -6.16 -21.08
CA LEU A 87 -4.23 -5.91 -19.63
C LEU A 87 -4.48 -7.19 -18.81
N THR A 88 -5.26 -8.14 -19.33
CA THR A 88 -5.44 -9.46 -18.69
C THR A 88 -4.15 -10.26 -18.73
N ASP A 89 -3.48 -10.26 -19.87
CA ASP A 89 -2.22 -10.99 -20.06
C ASP A 89 -1.10 -10.38 -19.18
N VAL A 90 -1.00 -9.04 -19.13
CA VAL A 90 -0.06 -8.33 -18.24
C VAL A 90 -0.30 -8.68 -16.77
N LEU A 91 -1.58 -8.68 -16.32
CA LEU A 91 -1.91 -9.04 -14.95
C LEU A 91 -1.50 -10.48 -14.63
N ALA A 92 -1.75 -11.41 -15.56
CA ALA A 92 -1.37 -12.80 -15.39
C ALA A 92 0.16 -12.99 -15.30
N GLU A 93 0.94 -12.24 -16.09
CA GLU A 93 2.41 -12.24 -16.00
C GLU A 93 2.88 -11.74 -14.61
N ILE A 94 2.24 -10.67 -14.08
CA ILE A 94 2.56 -10.12 -12.76
C ILE A 94 2.24 -11.13 -11.64
N GLU A 95 1.06 -11.72 -11.66
CA GLU A 95 0.61 -12.69 -10.64
C GLU A 95 1.46 -13.97 -10.65
N GLN A 96 1.95 -14.38 -11.81
CA GLN A 96 2.84 -15.54 -11.96
C GLN A 96 4.31 -15.22 -11.65
N GLY A 97 4.65 -13.96 -11.42
CA GLY A 97 6.04 -13.52 -11.22
C GLY A 97 6.89 -13.60 -12.48
N ALA A 98 6.27 -13.63 -13.67
CA ALA A 98 6.92 -13.68 -14.96
C ALA A 98 7.12 -12.30 -15.60
N PHE A 99 6.51 -11.26 -15.04
CA PHE A 99 6.60 -9.89 -15.54
C PHE A 99 8.00 -9.31 -15.28
N GLU A 100 8.63 -8.78 -16.32
CA GLU A 100 9.96 -8.16 -16.25
C GLU A 100 9.85 -6.66 -15.95
N TRP A 101 10.13 -6.28 -14.71
CA TRP A 101 10.21 -4.89 -14.28
C TRP A 101 11.51 -4.24 -14.74
N SER A 102 11.42 -3.00 -15.22
CA SER A 102 12.57 -2.22 -15.69
C SER A 102 12.66 -0.86 -15.02
N VAL A 103 13.79 -0.58 -14.36
CA VAL A 103 14.12 0.74 -13.79
C VAL A 103 14.15 1.84 -14.87
N ALA A 104 14.51 1.48 -16.10
CA ALA A 104 14.52 2.42 -17.24
C ALA A 104 13.11 2.91 -17.61
N ARG A 105 12.06 2.20 -17.17
CA ARG A 105 10.65 2.57 -17.31
C ARG A 105 10.08 3.30 -16.09
N GLU A 106 10.93 3.81 -15.21
CA GLU A 106 10.65 4.70 -14.10
C GLU A 106 9.65 4.15 -13.05
N ASP A 107 8.40 3.89 -13.43
CA ASP A 107 7.29 3.56 -12.53
C ASP A 107 6.48 2.32 -12.98
N VAL A 108 5.58 1.84 -12.12
CA VAL A 108 4.68 0.71 -12.42
C VAL A 108 3.86 0.96 -13.68
N HIS A 109 3.37 2.18 -13.86
CA HIS A 109 2.46 2.56 -14.93
C HIS A 109 3.14 2.46 -16.31
N MET A 110 4.36 3.01 -16.42
CA MET A 110 5.13 2.94 -17.67
C MET A 110 5.56 1.49 -17.98
N ASN A 111 5.89 0.70 -16.99
CA ASN A 111 6.17 -0.72 -17.17
C ASN A 111 4.97 -1.45 -17.76
N ILE A 112 3.77 -1.25 -17.19
CA ILE A 112 2.51 -1.85 -17.68
C ILE A 112 2.16 -1.35 -19.07
N GLU A 113 2.22 -0.03 -19.31
CA GLU A 113 1.91 0.59 -20.61
C GLU A 113 2.84 0.11 -21.72
N ALA A 114 4.14 0.00 -21.44
CA ALA A 114 5.11 -0.54 -22.39
C ALA A 114 4.81 -2.00 -22.72
N ARG A 115 4.55 -2.85 -21.70
CA ARG A 115 4.22 -4.25 -21.94
C ARG A 115 2.89 -4.42 -22.69
N LEU A 116 1.87 -3.65 -22.35
CA LEU A 116 0.63 -3.60 -23.11
C LEU A 116 0.87 -3.26 -24.57
N THR A 117 1.71 -2.25 -24.85
CA THR A 117 2.06 -1.85 -26.22
C THR A 117 2.83 -2.95 -26.96
N GLU A 118 3.71 -3.68 -26.30
CA GLU A 118 4.39 -4.84 -26.88
C GLU A 118 3.39 -5.94 -27.31
N LEU A 119 2.34 -6.16 -26.52
CA LEU A 119 1.31 -7.17 -26.81
C LEU A 119 0.29 -6.73 -27.87
N THR A 120 -0.08 -5.46 -27.89
CA THR A 120 -1.22 -4.95 -28.68
C THR A 120 -0.81 -3.98 -29.81
N GLY A 121 0.48 -3.65 -29.90
CA GLY A 121 0.98 -2.67 -30.88
C GLY A 121 0.47 -1.26 -30.61
N ASP A 122 0.25 -0.48 -31.67
CA ASP A 122 -0.17 0.92 -31.57
C ASP A 122 -1.55 1.12 -30.90
N VAL A 123 -2.33 0.07 -30.80
CA VAL A 123 -3.64 0.11 -30.07
C VAL A 123 -3.40 0.37 -28.57
N GLY A 124 -2.36 -0.24 -27.98
CA GLY A 124 -2.01 -0.03 -26.57
C GLY A 124 -1.72 1.43 -26.24
N LYS A 125 -1.07 2.17 -27.16
CA LYS A 125 -0.77 3.60 -26.99
C LYS A 125 -2.02 4.48 -26.88
N LYS A 126 -3.15 4.06 -27.46
CA LYS A 126 -4.42 4.78 -27.39
C LYS A 126 -5.04 4.80 -26.00
N LEU A 127 -4.66 3.88 -25.12
CA LEU A 127 -5.13 3.84 -23.74
C LEU A 127 -4.84 5.15 -22.99
N HIS A 128 -3.76 5.85 -23.32
CA HIS A 128 -3.38 7.10 -22.64
C HIS A 128 -4.22 8.33 -23.09
N THR A 129 -5.13 8.17 -24.06
CA THR A 129 -5.95 9.27 -24.59
C THR A 129 -6.80 9.92 -23.47
N GLY A 130 -6.66 11.23 -23.31
CA GLY A 130 -7.42 12.01 -22.32
C GLY A 130 -7.04 11.75 -20.86
N ARG A 131 -5.93 11.06 -20.60
CA ARG A 131 -5.40 10.73 -19.26
C ARG A 131 -4.01 11.33 -19.10
N SER A 132 -3.62 11.58 -17.86
CA SER A 132 -2.27 11.94 -17.44
C SER A 132 -1.76 10.94 -16.40
N ARG A 133 -0.44 10.87 -16.23
CA ARG A 133 0.16 10.16 -15.09
C ARG A 133 -0.39 10.70 -13.75
N ASN A 134 -0.69 11.98 -13.66
CA ASN A 134 -1.14 12.64 -12.42
C ASN A 134 -2.48 12.10 -11.91
N ASP A 135 -3.51 12.02 -12.76
CA ASP A 135 -4.82 11.49 -12.35
C ASP A 135 -4.81 9.96 -12.24
N GLN A 136 -3.98 9.28 -13.04
CA GLN A 136 -3.74 7.85 -12.95
C GLN A 136 -3.19 7.46 -11.58
N VAL A 137 -2.04 8.00 -11.18
CA VAL A 137 -1.40 7.73 -9.87
C VAL A 137 -2.33 8.07 -8.70
N ALA A 138 -3.04 9.21 -8.77
CA ALA A 138 -3.97 9.60 -7.71
C ALA A 138 -5.14 8.61 -7.57
N THR A 139 -5.63 8.06 -8.70
CA THR A 139 -6.69 7.03 -8.72
C THR A 139 -6.20 5.73 -8.09
N ASP A 140 -5.03 5.27 -8.50
CA ASP A 140 -4.48 3.98 -8.05
C ASP A 140 -4.16 3.99 -6.56
N LEU A 141 -3.60 5.09 -6.06
CA LEU A 141 -3.34 5.24 -4.62
C LEU A 141 -4.64 5.22 -3.80
N ARG A 142 -5.72 5.83 -4.29
CA ARG A 142 -7.04 5.77 -3.63
C ARG A 142 -7.62 4.36 -3.66
N LEU A 143 -7.54 3.66 -4.78
CA LEU A 143 -8.00 2.27 -4.89
C LEU A 143 -7.21 1.35 -3.95
N TYR A 144 -5.89 1.48 -3.92
CA TYR A 144 -5.00 0.73 -3.03
C TYR A 144 -5.34 0.96 -1.56
N LEU A 145 -5.42 2.22 -1.12
CA LEU A 145 -5.74 2.54 0.28
C LEU A 145 -7.16 2.14 0.66
N ARG A 146 -8.12 2.22 -0.26
CA ARG A 146 -9.48 1.71 -0.04
C ARG A 146 -9.47 0.22 0.27
N ALA A 147 -8.78 -0.56 -0.56
CA ALA A 147 -8.67 -2.00 -0.33
C ALA A 147 -7.92 -2.33 0.97
N ALA A 148 -6.86 -1.59 1.30
CA ALA A 148 -6.14 -1.74 2.56
C ALA A 148 -7.03 -1.43 3.78
N LEU A 149 -7.83 -0.34 3.73
CA LEU A 149 -8.79 0.01 4.77
C LEU A 149 -9.85 -1.08 4.96
N ASP A 150 -10.39 -1.61 3.87
CA ASP A 150 -11.38 -2.68 3.91
C ASP A 150 -10.79 -3.96 4.54
N ALA A 151 -9.57 -4.34 4.18
CA ALA A 151 -8.88 -5.49 4.75
C ALA A 151 -8.57 -5.30 6.25
N ILE A 152 -8.10 -4.11 6.66
CA ILE A 152 -7.84 -3.79 8.07
C ILE A 152 -9.15 -3.85 8.88
N ASN A 153 -10.25 -3.32 8.36
CA ASN A 153 -11.54 -3.35 9.04
C ASN A 153 -12.08 -4.78 9.23
N VAL A 154 -11.86 -5.68 8.29
CA VAL A 154 -12.20 -7.11 8.45
C VAL A 154 -11.41 -7.72 9.62
N GLU A 155 -10.11 -7.52 9.69
CA GLU A 155 -9.28 -8.07 10.78
C GLU A 155 -9.57 -7.39 12.11
N LEU A 156 -9.88 -6.10 12.12
CA LEU A 156 -10.27 -5.36 13.32
C LEU A 156 -11.59 -5.90 13.91
N THR A 157 -12.59 -6.12 13.04
CA THR A 157 -13.87 -6.72 13.42
C THR A 157 -13.68 -8.15 13.98
N ARG A 158 -12.78 -8.92 13.37
CA ARG A 158 -12.43 -10.26 13.86
C ARG A 158 -11.78 -10.20 15.25
N LEU A 159 -10.87 -9.26 15.48
CA LEU A 159 -10.26 -9.04 16.81
C LEU A 159 -11.31 -8.64 17.85
N GLN A 160 -12.19 -7.69 17.52
CA GLN A 160 -13.28 -7.25 18.40
C GLN A 160 -14.22 -8.41 18.75
N THR A 161 -14.60 -9.25 17.77
CA THR A 161 -15.42 -10.44 17.99
C THR A 161 -14.75 -11.38 18.99
N GLY A 162 -13.45 -11.65 18.84
CA GLY A 162 -12.71 -12.48 19.80
C GLY A 162 -12.67 -11.89 21.21
N ILE A 163 -12.46 -10.58 21.32
CA ILE A 163 -12.45 -9.87 22.60
C ILE A 163 -13.83 -9.95 23.29
N VAL A 164 -14.91 -9.69 22.56
CA VAL A 164 -16.28 -9.72 23.09
C VAL A 164 -16.67 -11.14 23.54
N THR A 165 -16.29 -12.17 22.75
CA THR A 165 -16.52 -13.57 23.15
C THR A 165 -15.82 -13.91 24.48
N LEU A 166 -14.54 -13.56 24.60
CA LEU A 166 -13.78 -13.73 25.83
C LEU A 166 -14.38 -12.91 27.00
N ALA A 167 -14.86 -11.71 26.72
CA ALA A 167 -15.46 -10.84 27.72
C ALA A 167 -16.75 -11.46 28.30
N ASP A 168 -17.57 -12.11 27.48
CA ASP A 168 -18.77 -12.81 27.88
C ASP A 168 -18.43 -14.05 28.77
N GLU A 169 -17.47 -14.88 28.32
CA GLU A 169 -16.97 -16.02 29.08
C GLU A 169 -16.43 -15.64 30.48
N HIS A 170 -15.85 -14.46 30.61
CA HIS A 170 -15.21 -13.95 31.81
C HIS A 170 -15.96 -12.78 32.45
N ALA A 171 -17.26 -12.66 32.21
CA ALA A 171 -18.09 -11.57 32.75
C ALA A 171 -18.09 -11.50 34.29
N SER A 172 -17.91 -12.65 34.99
CA SER A 172 -17.85 -12.74 36.43
C SER A 172 -16.46 -13.04 37.01
N THR A 173 -15.44 -13.20 36.18
CA THR A 173 -14.06 -13.48 36.62
C THR A 173 -13.45 -12.24 37.24
N ILE A 174 -13.24 -12.22 38.53
CA ILE A 174 -12.67 -11.07 39.24
C ILE A 174 -11.16 -11.00 39.07
N MET A 175 -10.66 -9.82 38.81
CA MET A 175 -9.22 -9.51 38.75
C MET A 175 -8.92 -8.15 39.41
N PRO A 176 -7.69 -7.90 39.88
CA PRO A 176 -7.31 -6.57 40.34
C PRO A 176 -7.27 -5.58 39.17
N GLY A 177 -7.90 -4.42 39.33
CA GLY A 177 -7.69 -3.26 38.49
C GLY A 177 -6.49 -2.46 38.99
N PHE A 178 -5.78 -1.80 38.08
CA PHE A 178 -4.54 -1.11 38.40
C PHE A 178 -4.60 0.36 38.02
N THR A 179 -4.00 1.21 38.87
CA THR A 179 -3.56 2.56 38.53
C THR A 179 -2.09 2.69 38.92
N HIS A 180 -1.25 3.31 38.09
CA HIS A 180 0.21 3.43 38.32
C HIS A 180 0.89 2.07 38.59
N LEU A 181 0.39 0.98 37.99
CA LEU A 181 0.80 -0.41 38.22
C LEU A 181 0.60 -0.85 39.70
N GLN A 182 -0.14 -0.11 40.50
CA GLN A 182 -0.56 -0.48 41.87
C GLN A 182 -1.97 -1.01 41.85
N VAL A 183 -2.23 -2.03 42.67
CA VAL A 183 -3.57 -2.60 42.85
C VAL A 183 -4.49 -1.51 43.37
N ALA A 184 -5.61 -1.29 42.67
CA ALA A 184 -6.61 -0.29 43.01
C ALA A 184 -7.95 -0.95 43.33
N GLN A 185 -8.92 -0.94 42.43
CA GLN A 185 -10.24 -1.50 42.62
C GLN A 185 -10.37 -2.86 41.92
N PRO A 186 -11.17 -3.78 42.47
CA PRO A 186 -11.49 -5.01 41.74
C PRO A 186 -12.34 -4.69 40.51
N VAL A 187 -12.08 -5.40 39.44
CA VAL A 187 -12.86 -5.38 38.19
C VAL A 187 -13.11 -6.81 37.74
N THR A 188 -14.02 -7.03 36.80
CA THR A 188 -14.06 -8.32 36.09
C THR A 188 -13.14 -8.31 34.88
N PHE A 189 -12.61 -9.47 34.53
CA PHE A 189 -11.79 -9.61 33.32
C PHE A 189 -12.59 -9.24 32.07
N GLY A 190 -13.87 -9.64 32.00
CA GLY A 190 -14.77 -9.22 30.92
C GLY A 190 -14.90 -7.71 30.80
N HIS A 191 -15.03 -6.97 31.91
CA HIS A 191 -15.06 -5.51 31.89
C HIS A 191 -13.76 -4.88 31.37
N HIS A 192 -12.63 -5.45 31.76
CA HIS A 192 -11.32 -5.00 31.26
C HIS A 192 -11.18 -5.23 29.74
N LEU A 193 -11.57 -6.40 29.23
CA LEU A 193 -11.57 -6.72 27.81
C LEU A 193 -12.46 -5.77 26.99
N LEU A 194 -13.61 -5.40 27.51
CA LEU A 194 -14.50 -4.42 26.88
C LEU A 194 -13.87 -3.01 26.81
N ALA A 195 -12.98 -2.65 27.73
CA ALA A 195 -12.20 -1.41 27.60
C ALA A 195 -11.25 -1.44 26.38
N TRP A 196 -10.70 -2.60 26.02
CA TRP A 196 -9.96 -2.76 24.78
C TRP A 196 -10.88 -2.63 23.56
N ASN A 197 -12.06 -3.24 23.61
CA ASN A 197 -13.04 -3.11 22.53
C ASN A 197 -13.44 -1.66 22.28
N GLU A 198 -13.62 -0.85 23.31
CA GLU A 198 -13.92 0.58 23.18
C GLU A 198 -12.84 1.36 22.44
N MET A 199 -11.56 1.00 22.60
CA MET A 199 -10.47 1.61 21.82
C MET A 199 -10.57 1.25 20.35
N LEU A 200 -10.79 -0.03 20.05
CA LEU A 200 -10.86 -0.57 18.69
C LEU A 200 -12.12 -0.09 17.97
N GLU A 201 -13.24 0.11 18.65
CA GLU A 201 -14.47 0.69 18.07
C GLU A 201 -14.23 2.12 17.57
N ARG A 202 -13.52 2.93 18.36
CA ARG A 202 -13.14 4.28 17.91
C ARG A 202 -12.16 4.25 16.71
N ASP A 203 -11.29 3.25 16.64
CA ASP A 203 -10.37 3.09 15.51
C ASP A 203 -11.11 2.65 14.26
N TYR A 204 -12.07 1.73 14.37
CA TYR A 204 -12.96 1.34 13.28
C TYR A 204 -13.67 2.56 12.69
N GLY A 205 -14.26 3.39 13.55
CA GLY A 205 -14.92 4.62 13.13
C GLY A 205 -13.99 5.58 12.36
N ARG A 206 -12.72 5.74 12.83
CA ARG A 206 -11.72 6.58 12.13
C ARG A 206 -11.37 6.04 10.75
N LEU A 207 -11.16 4.72 10.64
CA LEU A 207 -10.84 4.08 9.38
C LEU A 207 -12.01 4.19 8.38
N MET A 208 -13.26 4.04 8.85
CA MET A 208 -14.45 4.23 8.02
C MET A 208 -14.64 5.68 7.58
N ASP A 209 -14.34 6.65 8.44
CA ASP A 209 -14.37 8.06 8.09
C ASP A 209 -13.30 8.43 7.03
N CYS A 210 -12.09 7.89 7.16
CA CYS A 210 -11.03 8.01 6.17
C CYS A 210 -11.49 7.40 4.83
N ARG A 211 -12.02 6.18 4.85
CA ARG A 211 -12.54 5.49 3.67
C ARG A 211 -13.59 6.31 2.92
N LYS A 212 -14.50 6.93 3.63
CA LYS A 212 -15.55 7.78 3.05
C LYS A 212 -14.98 8.99 2.32
N ARG A 213 -13.98 9.68 2.90
CA ARG A 213 -13.35 10.85 2.27
C ARG A 213 -12.45 10.48 1.09
N LEU A 214 -11.80 9.35 1.16
CA LEU A 214 -10.94 8.83 0.09
C LEU A 214 -11.75 8.34 -1.13
N ASN A 215 -13.01 7.92 -0.98
CA ASN A 215 -13.78 7.23 -2.01
C ASN A 215 -14.37 8.15 -3.10
N LEU A 216 -13.54 9.06 -3.62
CA LEU A 216 -13.86 9.94 -4.74
C LEU A 216 -12.84 9.76 -5.87
N SER A 217 -13.31 9.61 -7.13
CA SER A 217 -12.46 9.34 -8.29
C SER A 217 -11.80 10.59 -8.83
N PRO A 218 -10.45 10.67 -8.86
CA PRO A 218 -9.74 11.76 -9.55
C PRO A 218 -9.61 11.53 -11.06
N LEU A 219 -9.89 10.32 -11.57
CA LEU A 219 -9.69 9.96 -12.97
C LEU A 219 -10.49 10.91 -13.90
N GLY A 220 -9.82 11.36 -14.97
CA GLY A 220 -10.35 12.36 -15.89
C GLY A 220 -10.04 13.81 -15.51
N ALA A 221 -9.35 14.06 -14.39
CA ALA A 221 -8.76 15.36 -14.10
C ALA A 221 -7.54 15.67 -14.99
N ALA A 222 -7.01 14.64 -15.68
CA ALA A 222 -5.83 14.68 -16.52
C ALA A 222 -4.60 15.25 -15.76
N ALA A 223 -3.81 16.09 -16.39
CA ALA A 223 -2.63 16.67 -15.71
C ALA A 223 -3.03 17.55 -14.51
N LEU A 224 -4.07 18.39 -14.68
CA LEU A 224 -4.59 19.30 -13.64
C LEU A 224 -5.88 20.06 -14.05
N ALA A 225 -6.22 20.10 -15.35
CA ALA A 225 -7.28 20.97 -15.87
C ALA A 225 -8.35 20.20 -16.70
N GLY A 226 -8.36 18.88 -16.60
CA GLY A 226 -9.23 18.04 -17.44
C GLY A 226 -8.70 17.91 -18.87
N THR A 227 -9.59 17.49 -19.77
CA THR A 227 -9.24 17.22 -21.17
C THR A 227 -10.37 17.70 -22.09
N THR A 228 -10.04 17.94 -23.37
CA THR A 228 -11.01 18.27 -24.41
C THR A 228 -11.66 17.04 -25.05
N PHE A 229 -11.19 15.84 -24.73
CA PHE A 229 -11.85 14.60 -25.14
C PHE A 229 -13.19 14.43 -24.41
N PRO A 230 -14.19 13.84 -25.05
CA PRO A 230 -15.54 13.66 -24.47
C PRO A 230 -15.58 12.50 -23.48
N ILE A 231 -14.76 12.59 -22.42
CA ILE A 231 -14.70 11.57 -21.37
C ILE A 231 -15.91 11.65 -20.43
N ASP A 232 -16.21 10.53 -19.75
CA ASP A 232 -17.27 10.41 -18.77
C ASP A 232 -16.69 9.99 -17.42
N ARG A 233 -16.53 10.96 -16.53
CA ARG A 233 -15.94 10.75 -15.22
C ARG A 233 -16.88 10.02 -14.25
N ASP A 234 -18.19 10.17 -14.43
CA ASP A 234 -19.19 9.46 -13.62
C ASP A 234 -19.18 7.96 -13.95
N ALA A 235 -19.13 7.62 -15.24
CA ALA A 235 -19.04 6.22 -15.68
C ALA A 235 -17.75 5.53 -15.15
N THR A 236 -16.60 6.19 -15.22
CA THR A 236 -15.36 5.61 -14.67
C THR A 236 -15.40 5.49 -13.16
N ALA A 237 -15.98 6.46 -12.44
CA ALA A 237 -16.14 6.40 -11.00
C ALA A 237 -17.04 5.23 -10.59
N GLU A 238 -18.16 5.02 -11.26
CA GLU A 238 -19.08 3.90 -11.03
C GLU A 238 -18.39 2.55 -11.27
N MET A 239 -17.72 2.37 -12.42
CA MET A 239 -17.00 1.13 -12.75
C MET A 239 -15.92 0.78 -11.72
N LEU A 240 -15.29 1.78 -11.10
CA LEU A 240 -14.26 1.60 -10.08
C LEU A 240 -14.81 1.57 -8.65
N GLY A 241 -16.14 1.69 -8.47
CA GLY A 241 -16.80 1.66 -7.16
C GLY A 241 -16.50 2.88 -6.29
N PHE A 242 -16.20 4.03 -6.89
CA PHE A 242 -16.16 5.31 -6.18
C PHE A 242 -17.58 5.89 -6.03
N ASP A 243 -17.77 6.71 -5.00
CA ASP A 243 -19.08 7.35 -4.74
C ASP A 243 -19.42 8.42 -5.79
N ALA A 244 -18.40 9.12 -6.30
CA ALA A 244 -18.51 10.16 -7.34
C ALA A 244 -17.12 10.56 -7.86
N PRO A 245 -17.03 11.31 -8.98
CA PRO A 245 -15.80 12.01 -9.33
C PRO A 245 -15.50 13.17 -8.35
N THR A 246 -14.23 13.48 -8.18
CA THR A 246 -13.77 14.69 -7.48
C THR A 246 -14.25 15.95 -8.23
N ARG A 247 -14.55 17.05 -7.52
CA ARG A 247 -15.22 18.23 -8.07
C ARG A 247 -14.27 19.24 -8.74
N ASN A 248 -13.03 19.34 -8.28
CA ASN A 248 -12.05 20.28 -8.79
C ASN A 248 -10.82 19.53 -9.31
N SER A 249 -10.44 19.73 -10.57
CA SER A 249 -9.38 18.98 -11.23
C SER A 249 -7.98 19.27 -10.70
N LEU A 250 -7.71 20.50 -10.22
CA LEU A 250 -6.44 20.86 -9.60
C LEU A 250 -6.25 20.12 -8.27
N ASP A 251 -7.26 20.17 -7.42
CA ASP A 251 -7.28 19.49 -6.14
C ASP A 251 -7.23 17.96 -6.31
N SER A 252 -7.93 17.44 -7.31
CA SER A 252 -7.98 15.99 -7.62
C SER A 252 -6.62 15.33 -7.74
N VAL A 253 -5.69 15.98 -8.43
CA VAL A 253 -4.35 15.43 -8.70
C VAL A 253 -3.32 15.80 -7.63
N ALA A 254 -3.58 16.87 -6.85
CA ALA A 254 -2.68 17.37 -5.81
C ALA A 254 -2.95 16.77 -4.43
N ASP A 255 -4.21 16.43 -4.12
CA ASP A 255 -4.64 15.95 -2.80
C ASP A 255 -3.93 14.65 -2.39
N ARG A 256 -3.41 14.66 -1.17
CA ARG A 256 -2.87 13.49 -0.46
C ARG A 256 -3.36 13.44 1.00
N ASP A 257 -4.34 14.27 1.37
CA ASP A 257 -4.90 14.33 2.72
C ASP A 257 -5.40 12.97 3.18
N PHE A 258 -6.05 12.23 2.28
CA PHE A 258 -6.55 10.88 2.55
C PHE A 258 -5.45 9.88 2.94
N ALA A 259 -4.24 10.03 2.39
CA ALA A 259 -3.09 9.18 2.73
C ALA A 259 -2.52 9.56 4.10
N ILE A 260 -2.43 10.85 4.41
CA ILE A 260 -2.01 11.36 5.72
C ILE A 260 -3.02 10.93 6.78
N GLU A 261 -4.31 11.05 6.50
CA GLU A 261 -5.39 10.63 7.39
C GLU A 261 -5.31 9.11 7.68
N PHE A 262 -5.08 8.30 6.64
CA PHE A 262 -4.85 6.85 6.81
C PHE A 262 -3.66 6.58 7.73
N CYS A 263 -2.52 7.23 7.52
CA CYS A 263 -1.34 7.06 8.36
C CYS A 263 -1.61 7.49 9.82
N ALA A 264 -2.38 8.56 10.02
CA ALA A 264 -2.75 9.03 11.36
C ALA A 264 -3.69 8.03 12.06
N ALA A 265 -4.71 7.52 11.38
CA ALA A 265 -5.61 6.51 11.91
C ALA A 265 -4.87 5.20 12.23
N ALA A 266 -3.98 4.75 11.33
CA ALA A 266 -3.15 3.56 11.53
C ALA A 266 -2.18 3.72 12.73
N ALA A 267 -1.57 4.89 12.92
CA ALA A 267 -0.71 5.17 14.06
C ALA A 267 -1.48 5.11 15.39
N LEU A 268 -2.72 5.65 15.42
CA LEU A 268 -3.59 5.54 16.61
C LEU A 268 -3.98 4.09 16.90
N LEU A 269 -4.41 3.33 15.90
CA LEU A 269 -4.72 1.90 16.04
C LEU A 269 -3.51 1.13 16.57
N MET A 270 -2.32 1.34 16.00
CA MET A 270 -1.10 0.68 16.46
C MET A 270 -0.71 1.07 17.90
N ASN A 271 -1.01 2.30 18.33
CA ASN A 271 -0.82 2.70 19.71
C ASN A 271 -1.78 1.97 20.67
N HIS A 272 -3.04 1.76 20.30
CA HIS A 272 -3.99 0.95 21.06
C HIS A 272 -3.57 -0.51 21.10
N LEU A 273 -3.16 -1.09 19.98
CA LEU A 273 -2.63 -2.46 19.94
C LEU A 273 -1.35 -2.60 20.78
N SER A 274 -0.51 -1.58 20.84
CA SER A 274 0.66 -1.54 21.72
C SER A 274 0.28 -1.61 23.20
N ARG A 275 -0.75 -0.88 23.62
CA ARG A 275 -1.27 -0.92 25.01
C ARG A 275 -1.82 -2.30 25.36
N ILE A 276 -2.66 -2.87 24.50
CA ILE A 276 -3.18 -4.23 24.65
C ILE A 276 -2.03 -5.24 24.78
N SER A 277 -1.06 -5.12 23.91
CA SER A 277 0.11 -6.00 23.86
C SER A 277 0.97 -5.90 25.12
N GLU A 278 1.17 -4.69 25.67
CA GLU A 278 1.91 -4.49 26.92
C GLU A 278 1.21 -5.19 28.08
N GLU A 279 -0.11 -5.08 28.20
CA GLU A 279 -0.88 -5.77 29.24
C GLU A 279 -0.78 -7.31 29.07
N LEU A 280 -0.85 -7.83 27.84
CA LEU A 280 -0.65 -9.27 27.58
C LEU A 280 0.76 -9.74 27.98
N VAL A 281 1.81 -8.96 27.69
CA VAL A 281 3.20 -9.27 28.11
C VAL A 281 3.32 -9.30 29.61
N LEU A 282 2.77 -8.30 30.32
CA LEU A 282 2.77 -8.24 31.78
C LEU A 282 2.01 -9.43 32.39
N TRP A 283 0.81 -9.72 31.89
CA TRP A 283 -0.07 -10.74 32.45
C TRP A 283 0.43 -12.19 32.25
N THR A 284 1.25 -12.41 31.21
CA THR A 284 1.90 -13.72 30.99
C THR A 284 3.16 -13.92 31.80
N SER A 285 3.68 -12.87 32.44
CA SER A 285 4.88 -12.95 33.28
C SER A 285 4.61 -13.73 34.60
N ALA A 286 5.66 -14.33 35.13
CA ALA A 286 5.56 -15.05 36.42
C ALA A 286 5.15 -14.15 37.59
N GLN A 287 5.35 -12.84 37.49
CA GLN A 287 4.97 -11.86 38.49
C GLN A 287 3.47 -11.60 38.56
N PHE A 288 2.78 -11.66 37.43
CA PHE A 288 1.34 -11.47 37.32
C PHE A 288 0.59 -12.81 37.18
N GLY A 289 0.93 -13.60 36.18
CA GLY A 289 0.38 -14.93 35.94
C GLY A 289 -1.14 -14.96 35.71
N PHE A 290 -1.71 -13.87 35.18
CA PHE A 290 -3.16 -13.78 34.99
C PHE A 290 -3.66 -14.58 33.82
N ILE A 291 -2.82 -14.71 32.77
CA ILE A 291 -3.14 -15.44 31.55
C ILE A 291 -2.00 -16.36 31.13
N THR A 292 -2.33 -17.36 30.32
CA THR A 292 -1.35 -18.22 29.65
C THR A 292 -1.59 -18.17 28.14
N LEU A 293 -0.56 -17.85 27.37
CA LEU A 293 -0.62 -17.91 25.92
C LEU A 293 -0.36 -19.34 25.43
N PRO A 294 -1.08 -19.81 24.40
CA PRO A 294 -0.79 -21.09 23.74
C PRO A 294 0.64 -21.15 23.19
N ASP A 295 1.27 -22.31 23.26
CA ASP A 295 2.66 -22.50 22.83
C ASP A 295 2.93 -22.04 21.39
N ARG A 296 1.94 -22.23 20.49
CA ARG A 296 2.02 -21.82 19.09
C ARG A 296 2.15 -20.30 18.86
N PHE A 297 1.94 -19.50 19.90
CA PHE A 297 2.10 -18.03 19.86
C PHE A 297 3.28 -17.54 20.70
N CYS A 298 4.15 -18.45 21.12
CA CYS A 298 5.30 -18.15 21.94
C CYS A 298 6.58 -18.73 21.32
N THR A 299 7.74 -18.21 21.74
CA THR A 299 9.03 -18.80 21.41
C THR A 299 9.76 -19.25 22.67
N GLY A 300 10.75 -20.13 22.49
CA GLY A 300 11.58 -20.62 23.58
C GLY A 300 12.93 -19.89 23.65
N SER A 301 13.81 -20.40 24.51
CA SER A 301 15.19 -19.98 24.61
C SER A 301 16.12 -21.16 24.29
N SER A 302 17.19 -20.90 23.54
CA SER A 302 18.20 -21.92 23.22
C SER A 302 19.01 -22.39 24.44
N ILE A 303 19.11 -21.55 25.46
CA ILE A 303 19.92 -21.83 26.68
C ILE A 303 19.05 -22.13 27.91
N MET A 304 17.78 -21.70 27.92
CA MET A 304 16.87 -21.85 29.07
C MET A 304 15.63 -22.63 28.66
N PRO A 305 15.61 -23.97 28.83
CA PRO A 305 14.49 -24.82 28.38
C PRO A 305 13.11 -24.46 28.97
N GLN A 306 13.11 -23.89 30.18
CA GLN A 306 11.88 -23.48 30.89
C GLN A 306 11.32 -22.14 30.42
N LYS A 307 12.07 -21.37 29.62
CA LYS A 307 11.68 -20.01 29.22
C LYS A 307 10.69 -20.04 28.05
N LYS A 308 9.59 -19.31 28.21
CA LYS A 308 8.56 -19.12 27.21
C LYS A 308 8.30 -17.62 27.03
N ASN A 309 8.50 -17.12 25.82
CA ASN A 309 8.44 -15.69 25.49
C ASN A 309 7.12 -15.35 24.78
N PRO A 310 6.43 -14.27 25.15
CA PRO A 310 5.23 -13.79 24.49
C PRO A 310 5.59 -12.92 23.25
N ASP A 311 6.30 -13.50 22.26
CA ASP A 311 6.89 -12.72 21.14
C ASP A 311 5.86 -12.01 20.29
N VAL A 312 4.67 -12.61 20.08
CA VAL A 312 3.64 -11.99 19.23
C VAL A 312 3.20 -10.63 19.80
N PRO A 313 2.74 -10.52 21.06
CA PRO A 313 2.42 -9.20 21.62
C PRO A 313 3.64 -8.29 21.76
N GLU A 314 4.83 -8.83 22.06
CA GLU A 314 6.05 -8.03 22.15
C GLU A 314 6.39 -7.35 20.80
N LEU A 315 6.30 -8.07 19.69
CA LEU A 315 6.55 -7.54 18.35
C LEU A 315 5.46 -6.56 17.91
N VAL A 316 4.19 -6.80 18.23
CA VAL A 316 3.10 -5.85 17.97
C VAL A 316 3.38 -4.52 18.67
N ARG A 317 3.74 -4.57 19.96
CA ARG A 317 4.16 -3.39 20.73
C ARG A 317 5.31 -2.65 20.04
N GLY A 318 6.35 -3.38 19.61
CA GLY A 318 7.51 -2.80 18.93
C GLY A 318 7.17 -2.11 17.58
N LYS A 319 6.24 -2.69 16.81
CA LYS A 319 5.84 -2.15 15.50
C LYS A 319 5.08 -0.82 15.56
N SER A 320 4.53 -0.44 16.72
CA SER A 320 3.85 0.85 16.89
C SER A 320 4.77 2.05 16.62
N GLY A 321 6.05 1.94 16.99
CA GLY A 321 7.06 2.95 16.70
C GLY A 321 7.28 3.17 15.20
N ARG A 322 7.26 2.07 14.40
CA ARG A 322 7.37 2.17 12.94
C ARG A 322 6.15 2.88 12.32
N ALA A 323 4.94 2.55 12.77
CA ALA A 323 3.73 3.20 12.27
C ALA A 323 3.71 4.71 12.59
N THR A 324 4.15 5.09 13.80
CA THR A 324 4.30 6.49 14.17
C THR A 324 5.37 7.20 13.32
N GLY A 325 6.52 6.54 13.10
CA GLY A 325 7.58 7.08 12.23
C GLY A 325 7.14 7.29 10.78
N ASN A 326 6.27 6.41 10.26
CA ASN A 326 5.74 6.55 8.90
C ASN A 326 4.72 7.70 8.77
N LEU A 327 4.09 8.13 9.87
CA LEU A 327 3.19 9.28 9.89
C LEU A 327 3.98 10.60 9.88
N MET A 328 5.12 10.65 10.56
CA MET A 328 5.97 11.87 10.66
C MET A 328 6.81 12.11 9.41
#